data_5771c96b5840fc08fa96ef0d14c92b1b
#
_entry.id   5771c96b5840fc08fa96ef0d14c92b1b
#
_cell.length_a   1.000
_cell.length_b   1.000
_cell.length_c   1.000
_cell.angle_alpha   90.00
_cell.angle_beta   90.00
_cell.angle_gamma   90.00
#
_symmetry.space_group_name_H-M   'P 1'
#
loop_
_entity.id
_entity.type
_entity.pdbx_description
1 polymer ?
#
loop_
_entity_poly.entity_id
_entity_poly.type
_entity_poly.pdbx_seq_one_letter_code
_entity_poly.pdbx_strand_id
1 'polypeptide(L)'
;PSDSLPVIYRYYSQFSNYFTLAAPVESGKVALGYSVEMFLGDTFIGYKSLELPKWYGRFTRPELVPPMLGMAYLNYLFDSSNARANMLGEMIYYGKLLYATTTLANWMPPHIIAGLRKEEWQWCLEEEANIWKHYLDAKVLYSSNRMEYSRYFIEGNETKGSGIPEHCPPMIGRWTGYRIVEAFMKNNKNMNVRELMTLNDPERILRESAYKPK
;
A
#
# COMPACT_ATOMS: atom_id res chain seq x y z
N PRO A 1 -18.39 -14.89 4.55
CA PRO A 1 -17.07 -15.18 5.05
C PRO A 1 -17.22 -15.92 6.37
N SER A 2 -16.58 -17.08 6.52
CA SER A 2 -16.66 -17.86 7.75
C SER A 2 -16.14 -17.02 8.90
N ASP A 3 -16.81 -17.03 10.06
CA ASP A 3 -16.36 -16.41 11.32
C ASP A 3 -15.07 -17.04 11.88
N SER A 4 -14.43 -17.92 11.11
CA SER A 4 -13.22 -18.63 11.49
C SER A 4 -11.99 -17.77 11.17
N LEU A 5 -11.10 -17.65 12.16
CA LEU A 5 -9.80 -17.01 11.97
C LEU A 5 -8.99 -17.70 10.84
N PRO A 6 -8.23 -16.95 10.06
CA PRO A 6 -7.34 -17.52 9.05
C PRO A 6 -6.27 -18.42 9.68
N VAL A 7 -5.81 -19.39 8.91
CA VAL A 7 -4.68 -20.27 9.33
C VAL A 7 -3.39 -19.65 8.79
N ILE A 8 -2.37 -19.50 9.65
CA ILE A 8 -1.09 -18.90 9.25
C ILE A 8 -0.10 -20.01 8.93
N TYR A 9 0.48 -19.96 7.73
CA TYR A 9 1.54 -20.85 7.26
C TYR A 9 2.86 -20.09 7.10
N ARG A 10 3.94 -20.74 7.47
CA ARG A 10 5.31 -20.32 7.17
C ARG A 10 5.86 -21.25 6.10
N TYR A 11 6.51 -20.70 5.10
CA TYR A 11 7.12 -21.49 4.03
C TYR A 11 8.53 -20.97 3.71
N TYR A 12 9.26 -21.76 2.96
CA TYR A 12 10.57 -21.41 2.45
C TYR A 12 10.52 -21.34 0.93
N SER A 13 10.78 -20.16 0.36
CA SER A 13 10.66 -19.89 -1.09
C SER A 13 11.99 -19.93 -1.81
N GLN A 14 13.10 -20.24 -1.15
CA GLN A 14 14.44 -20.14 -1.69
C GLN A 14 14.77 -18.73 -2.19
N PHE A 15 14.32 -17.71 -1.48
CA PHE A 15 14.44 -16.29 -1.83
C PHE A 15 13.80 -15.92 -3.19
N SER A 16 12.91 -16.73 -3.72
CA SER A 16 12.24 -16.48 -4.99
C SER A 16 10.99 -15.61 -4.85
N ASN A 17 10.44 -15.48 -3.64
CA ASN A 17 9.20 -14.75 -3.40
C ASN A 17 9.14 -14.21 -1.95
N TYR A 18 9.10 -12.90 -1.80
CA TYR A 18 8.98 -12.23 -0.49
C TYR A 18 7.54 -11.90 -0.11
N PHE A 19 6.56 -12.27 -0.94
CA PHE A 19 5.18 -11.91 -0.70
C PHE A 19 4.55 -12.71 0.41
N THR A 20 3.62 -12.06 1.08
CA THR A 20 2.58 -12.72 1.85
C THR A 20 1.46 -13.15 0.90
N LEU A 21 0.88 -14.29 1.15
CA LEU A 21 -0.18 -14.88 0.34
C LEU A 21 -1.46 -15.03 1.17
N ALA A 22 -2.60 -14.85 0.50
CA ALA A 22 -3.90 -15.25 1.04
C ALA A 22 -4.59 -16.13 0.00
N ALA A 23 -5.02 -17.32 0.40
CA ALA A 23 -5.65 -18.29 -0.48
C ALA A 23 -6.73 -19.10 0.25
N PRO A 24 -7.78 -19.59 -0.44
CA PRO A 24 -8.71 -20.54 0.15
C PRO A 24 -8.03 -21.88 0.40
N VAL A 25 -8.42 -22.56 1.46
CA VAL A 25 -8.02 -23.95 1.73
C VAL A 25 -9.26 -24.85 1.78
N GLU A 26 -9.07 -26.17 1.62
CA GLU A 26 -10.16 -27.16 1.53
C GLU A 26 -11.15 -27.12 2.70
N SER A 27 -10.73 -26.66 3.87
CA SER A 27 -11.60 -26.48 5.03
C SER A 27 -12.58 -25.30 4.93
N GLY A 28 -12.59 -24.56 3.83
CA GLY A 28 -13.36 -23.32 3.64
C GLY A 28 -12.82 -22.11 4.42
N LYS A 29 -11.63 -22.27 5.04
CA LYS A 29 -10.89 -21.19 5.70
C LYS A 29 -9.98 -20.48 4.72
N VAL A 30 -9.47 -19.33 5.13
CA VAL A 30 -8.39 -18.63 4.41
C VAL A 30 -7.05 -19.01 5.03
N ALA A 31 -6.10 -19.41 4.20
CA ALA A 31 -4.71 -19.54 4.57
C ALA A 31 -3.99 -18.22 4.30
N LEU A 32 -3.21 -17.77 5.27
CA LEU A 32 -2.25 -16.69 5.11
C LEU A 32 -0.85 -17.27 5.19
N GLY A 33 -0.02 -17.00 4.21
CA GLY A 33 1.34 -17.52 4.16
C GLY A 33 2.38 -16.40 4.07
N TYR A 34 3.57 -16.64 4.64
CA TYR A 34 4.73 -15.77 4.42
C TYR A 34 6.03 -16.58 4.32
N SER A 35 6.96 -16.06 3.51
CA SER A 35 8.28 -16.65 3.31
C SER A 35 9.21 -16.22 4.43
N VAL A 36 9.66 -17.17 5.25
CA VAL A 36 10.42 -16.90 6.48
C VAL A 36 11.75 -16.21 6.20
N GLU A 37 12.46 -16.67 5.17
CA GLU A 37 13.79 -16.17 4.81
C GLU A 37 13.76 -14.75 4.22
N MET A 38 12.58 -14.26 3.84
CA MET A 38 12.40 -12.91 3.32
C MET A 38 12.17 -11.87 4.40
N PHE A 39 12.07 -12.30 5.68
CA PHE A 39 11.83 -11.41 6.82
C PHE A 39 12.89 -11.58 7.92
N LEU A 40 14.17 -11.71 7.54
CA LEU A 40 15.29 -11.89 8.46
C LEU A 40 15.93 -10.57 8.92
N GLY A 41 15.35 -9.43 8.54
CA GLY A 41 15.88 -8.10 8.84
C GLY A 41 16.76 -7.54 7.74
N ASP A 42 16.83 -6.23 7.65
CA ASP A 42 17.56 -5.48 6.61
C ASP A 42 19.08 -5.65 6.67
N THR A 43 19.61 -6.11 7.81
CA THR A 43 21.05 -6.36 8.04
C THR A 43 21.47 -7.80 7.70
N PHE A 44 20.55 -8.68 7.34
CA PHE A 44 20.89 -10.08 7.05
C PHE A 44 21.87 -10.20 5.87
N ILE A 45 23.04 -10.76 6.14
CA ILE A 45 24.16 -10.80 5.19
C ILE A 45 23.80 -11.56 3.89
N GLY A 46 22.92 -12.56 3.96
CA GLY A 46 22.48 -13.34 2.81
C GLY A 46 21.84 -12.51 1.70
N TYR A 47 21.18 -11.40 2.04
CA TYR A 47 20.59 -10.52 1.00
C TYR A 47 21.66 -9.84 0.13
N LYS A 48 22.85 -9.56 0.66
CA LYS A 48 23.96 -9.04 -0.13
C LYS A 48 24.47 -10.08 -1.14
N SER A 49 24.54 -11.35 -0.72
CA SER A 49 24.98 -12.44 -1.59
C SER A 49 23.98 -12.73 -2.72
N LEU A 50 22.73 -12.31 -2.55
CA LEU A 50 21.66 -12.42 -3.55
C LEU A 50 21.56 -11.17 -4.45
N GLU A 51 22.49 -10.20 -4.26
CA GLU A 51 22.49 -8.94 -5.01
C GLU A 51 21.18 -8.16 -4.95
N LEU A 52 20.39 -8.34 -3.88
CA LEU A 52 19.14 -7.62 -3.72
C LEU A 52 19.39 -6.11 -3.58
N PRO A 53 18.58 -5.27 -4.22
CA PRO A 53 18.71 -3.82 -4.12
C PRO A 53 18.60 -3.35 -2.67
N LYS A 54 19.40 -2.35 -2.27
CA LYS A 54 19.41 -1.84 -0.89
C LYS A 54 18.04 -1.38 -0.39
N TRP A 55 17.17 -0.85 -1.28
CA TRP A 55 15.82 -0.44 -0.93
C TRP A 55 14.93 -1.60 -0.49
N TYR A 56 15.28 -2.83 -0.90
CA TYR A 56 14.51 -4.03 -0.57
C TYR A 56 14.49 -4.31 0.94
N GLY A 57 15.57 -3.96 1.66
CA GLY A 57 15.68 -4.13 3.11
C GLY A 57 14.53 -3.49 3.91
N ARG A 58 13.89 -2.44 3.36
CA ARG A 58 12.73 -1.80 4.02
C ARG A 58 11.52 -2.73 4.20
N PHE A 59 11.43 -3.79 3.37
CA PHE A 59 10.33 -4.74 3.39
C PHE A 59 10.68 -6.07 4.08
N THR A 60 11.95 -6.29 4.43
CA THR A 60 12.44 -7.56 4.98
C THR A 60 12.47 -7.62 6.51
N ARG A 61 11.91 -6.63 7.18
CA ARG A 61 11.88 -6.55 8.63
C ARG A 61 10.81 -7.48 9.22
N PRO A 62 11.15 -8.30 10.24
CA PRO A 62 10.22 -9.26 10.84
C PRO A 62 8.92 -8.65 11.37
N GLU A 63 9.00 -7.41 11.88
CA GLU A 63 7.83 -6.69 12.42
C GLU A 63 6.80 -6.34 11.34
N LEU A 64 7.15 -6.42 10.06
CA LEU A 64 6.21 -6.20 8.95
C LEU A 64 5.34 -7.42 8.62
N VAL A 65 5.68 -8.61 9.12
CA VAL A 65 4.91 -9.83 8.83
C VAL A 65 3.43 -9.67 9.21
N PRO A 66 3.04 -9.24 10.42
CA PRO A 66 1.63 -9.09 10.77
C PRO A 66 0.86 -8.11 9.88
N PRO A 67 1.31 -6.86 9.64
CA PRO A 67 0.58 -5.92 8.79
C PRO A 67 0.54 -6.37 7.32
N MET A 68 1.59 -7.00 6.80
CA MET A 68 1.60 -7.52 5.43
C MET A 68 0.63 -8.70 5.26
N LEU A 69 0.54 -9.61 6.24
CA LEU A 69 -0.48 -10.66 6.25
C LEU A 69 -1.89 -10.07 6.35
N GLY A 70 -2.09 -9.03 7.19
CA GLY A 70 -3.35 -8.30 7.28
C GLY A 70 -3.73 -7.66 5.93
N MET A 71 -2.79 -7.04 5.25
CA MET A 71 -3.00 -6.44 3.93
C MET A 71 -3.34 -7.50 2.87
N ALA A 72 -2.64 -8.63 2.86
CA ALA A 72 -2.94 -9.75 1.96
C ALA A 72 -4.34 -10.32 2.21
N TYR A 73 -4.74 -10.44 3.47
CA TYR A 73 -6.08 -10.90 3.86
C TYR A 73 -7.17 -9.93 3.43
N LEU A 74 -6.99 -8.63 3.68
CA LEU A 74 -7.92 -7.58 3.22
C LEU A 74 -8.05 -7.57 1.70
N ASN A 75 -6.93 -7.70 0.99
CA ASN A 75 -6.94 -7.79 -0.46
C ASN A 75 -7.70 -9.02 -0.97
N TYR A 76 -7.55 -10.17 -0.30
CA TYR A 76 -8.30 -11.38 -0.64
C TYR A 76 -9.81 -11.24 -0.40
N LEU A 77 -10.20 -10.63 0.72
CA LEU A 77 -11.62 -10.46 1.09
C LEU A 77 -12.34 -9.41 0.24
N PHE A 78 -11.63 -8.36 -0.18
CA PHE A 78 -12.19 -7.17 -0.82
C PHE A 78 -11.52 -6.89 -2.17
N ASP A 79 -11.39 -7.93 -3.02
CA ASP A 79 -10.85 -7.75 -4.36
C ASP A 79 -11.67 -6.69 -5.11
N SER A 80 -11.02 -5.59 -5.46
CA SER A 80 -11.60 -4.47 -6.18
C SER A 80 -10.90 -4.23 -7.52
N SER A 81 -10.54 -5.30 -8.22
CA SER A 81 -9.87 -5.23 -9.53
C SER A 81 -10.59 -4.29 -10.51
N ASN A 82 -11.93 -4.30 -10.50
CA ASN A 82 -12.75 -3.43 -11.35
C ASN A 82 -12.68 -1.93 -10.98
N ALA A 83 -12.33 -1.59 -9.74
CA ALA A 83 -12.22 -0.20 -9.30
C ALA A 83 -10.89 0.46 -9.72
N ARG A 84 -9.93 -0.31 -10.27
CA ARG A 84 -8.60 0.15 -10.68
C ARG A 84 -8.52 0.48 -12.18
N ALA A 85 -9.57 1.08 -12.73
CA ALA A 85 -9.65 1.39 -14.16
C ALA A 85 -8.71 2.54 -14.59
N ASN A 86 -8.28 3.38 -13.66
CA ASN A 86 -7.39 4.53 -13.86
C ASN A 86 -6.49 4.77 -12.65
N MET A 87 -5.63 5.79 -12.71
CA MET A 87 -4.71 6.12 -11.63
C MET A 87 -5.43 6.42 -10.31
N LEU A 88 -6.53 7.19 -10.33
CA LEU A 88 -7.31 7.48 -9.12
C LEU A 88 -7.83 6.20 -8.48
N GLY A 89 -8.38 5.29 -9.28
CA GLY A 89 -8.85 3.99 -8.79
C GLY A 89 -7.73 3.19 -8.13
N GLU A 90 -6.53 3.18 -8.71
CA GLU A 90 -5.36 2.51 -8.13
C GLU A 90 -4.88 3.19 -6.84
N MET A 91 -4.89 4.54 -6.78
CA MET A 91 -4.60 5.30 -5.55
C MET A 91 -5.57 4.93 -4.42
N ILE A 92 -6.86 4.97 -4.68
CA ILE A 92 -7.89 4.68 -3.68
C ILE A 92 -7.83 3.23 -3.22
N TYR A 93 -7.56 2.29 -4.13
CA TYR A 93 -7.37 0.90 -3.79
C TYR A 93 -6.24 0.70 -2.76
N TYR A 94 -5.03 1.20 -3.05
CA TYR A 94 -3.92 1.13 -2.09
C TYR A 94 -4.17 1.96 -0.84
N GLY A 95 -4.83 3.11 -0.98
CA GLY A 95 -5.22 3.94 0.14
C GLY A 95 -6.14 3.23 1.13
N LYS A 96 -7.15 2.51 0.65
CA LYS A 96 -8.04 1.70 1.48
C LYS A 96 -7.30 0.59 2.20
N LEU A 97 -6.42 -0.15 1.49
CA LEU A 97 -5.61 -1.20 2.10
C LEU A 97 -4.70 -0.66 3.20
N LEU A 98 -3.99 0.44 2.93
CA LEU A 98 -3.11 1.08 3.92
C LEU A 98 -3.91 1.60 5.12
N TYR A 99 -5.02 2.30 4.88
CA TYR A 99 -5.86 2.83 5.95
C TYR A 99 -6.43 1.72 6.84
N ALA A 100 -6.98 0.67 6.24
CA ALA A 100 -7.51 -0.46 6.98
C ALA A 100 -6.42 -1.18 7.79
N THR A 101 -5.25 -1.39 7.18
CA THR A 101 -4.11 -2.04 7.84
C THR A 101 -3.57 -1.20 9.00
N THR A 102 -3.43 0.12 8.84
CA THR A 102 -2.99 1.03 9.91
C THR A 102 -4.01 1.11 11.04
N THR A 103 -5.30 1.01 10.75
CA THR A 103 -6.35 0.97 11.76
C THR A 103 -6.30 -0.33 12.56
N LEU A 104 -6.05 -1.46 11.91
CA LEU A 104 -5.95 -2.77 12.57
C LEU A 104 -4.62 -2.95 13.32
N ALA A 105 -3.53 -2.43 12.78
CA ALA A 105 -2.18 -2.48 13.35
C ALA A 105 -1.77 -1.14 13.97
N ASN A 106 -2.62 -0.56 14.81
CA ASN A 106 -2.47 0.78 15.39
C ASN A 106 -1.26 0.96 16.32
N TRP A 107 -0.59 -0.14 16.68
CA TRP A 107 0.69 -0.10 17.43
C TRP A 107 1.89 0.20 16.54
N MET A 108 1.74 0.15 15.19
CA MET A 108 2.81 0.38 14.24
C MET A 108 2.65 1.72 13.54
N PRO A 109 3.72 2.53 13.44
CA PRO A 109 3.66 3.81 12.72
C PRO A 109 3.25 3.63 11.25
N PRO A 110 2.34 4.48 10.72
CA PRO A 110 1.82 4.36 9.34
C PRO A 110 2.91 4.32 8.27
N HIS A 111 4.01 5.07 8.42
CA HIS A 111 5.10 5.08 7.46
C HIS A 111 5.77 3.69 7.30
N ILE A 112 5.86 2.92 8.38
CA ILE A 112 6.42 1.57 8.34
C ILE A 112 5.51 0.64 7.52
N ILE A 113 4.19 0.69 7.78
CA ILE A 113 3.19 -0.10 7.03
C ILE A 113 3.19 0.29 5.55
N ALA A 114 3.37 1.58 5.25
CA ALA A 114 3.47 2.08 3.89
C ALA A 114 4.79 1.72 3.17
N GLY A 115 5.76 1.11 3.88
CA GLY A 115 7.08 0.81 3.32
C GLY A 115 7.95 2.04 3.10
N LEU A 116 7.70 3.14 3.81
CA LEU A 116 8.47 4.38 3.74
C LEU A 116 9.36 4.54 4.99
N ARG A 117 10.49 5.22 4.81
CA ARG A 117 11.28 5.70 5.95
C ARG A 117 10.57 6.89 6.59
N LYS A 118 10.92 7.20 7.84
CA LYS A 118 10.32 8.32 8.56
C LYS A 118 10.55 9.66 7.85
N GLU A 119 11.75 9.85 7.31
CA GLU A 119 12.15 11.04 6.57
C GLU A 119 11.39 11.16 5.23
N GLU A 120 11.19 10.03 4.54
CA GLU A 120 10.41 9.98 3.30
C GLU A 120 8.93 10.31 3.55
N TRP A 121 8.37 9.81 4.65
CA TRP A 121 7.01 10.16 5.07
C TRP A 121 6.87 11.64 5.38
N GLN A 122 7.85 12.20 6.12
CA GLN A 122 7.86 13.62 6.45
C GLN A 122 7.97 14.49 5.20
N TRP A 123 8.86 14.12 4.27
CA TRP A 123 8.99 14.77 2.97
C TRP A 123 7.65 14.76 2.19
N CYS A 124 6.96 13.63 2.16
CA CYS A 124 5.64 13.54 1.53
C CYS A 124 4.61 14.50 2.15
N LEU A 125 4.65 14.69 3.47
CA LEU A 125 3.76 15.65 4.15
C LEU A 125 4.09 17.10 3.78
N GLU A 126 5.37 17.44 3.67
CA GLU A 126 5.84 18.78 3.31
C GLU A 126 5.55 19.11 1.84
N GLU A 127 5.70 18.13 0.95
CA GLU A 127 5.50 18.27 -0.49
C GLU A 127 4.09 17.86 -0.98
N GLU A 128 3.15 17.61 -0.08
CA GLU A 128 1.82 17.08 -0.40
C GLU A 128 1.09 17.90 -1.48
N ALA A 129 1.17 19.23 -1.39
CA ALA A 129 0.56 20.13 -2.37
C ALA A 129 1.25 20.05 -3.74
N ASN A 130 2.57 19.98 -3.77
CA ASN A 130 3.35 19.88 -5.00
C ASN A 130 3.13 18.52 -5.69
N ILE A 131 3.06 17.43 -4.92
CA ILE A 131 2.73 16.09 -5.42
C ILE A 131 1.34 16.12 -6.07
N TRP A 132 0.34 16.68 -5.39
CA TRP A 132 -1.02 16.76 -5.91
C TRP A 132 -1.10 17.62 -7.17
N LYS A 133 -0.47 18.81 -7.15
CA LYS A 133 -0.38 19.68 -8.31
C LYS A 133 0.26 18.98 -9.50
N HIS A 134 1.34 18.23 -9.28
CA HIS A 134 2.00 17.44 -10.32
C HIS A 134 1.03 16.48 -11.03
N TYR A 135 0.19 15.72 -10.30
CA TYR A 135 -0.79 14.81 -10.92
C TYR A 135 -1.82 15.56 -11.78
N LEU A 136 -2.23 16.76 -11.36
CA LEU A 136 -3.18 17.58 -12.10
C LEU A 136 -2.55 18.17 -13.35
N ASP A 137 -1.35 18.73 -13.26
CA ASP A 137 -0.60 19.33 -14.37
C ASP A 137 -0.25 18.27 -15.43
N ALA A 138 0.17 17.09 -15.00
CA ALA A 138 0.46 15.95 -15.87
C ALA A 138 -0.80 15.27 -16.43
N LYS A 139 -2.00 15.64 -15.94
CA LYS A 139 -3.31 15.07 -16.32
C LYS A 139 -3.40 13.55 -16.22
N VAL A 140 -2.64 12.96 -15.27
CA VAL A 140 -2.55 11.50 -15.13
C VAL A 140 -3.62 10.90 -14.22
N LEU A 141 -4.28 11.71 -13.39
CA LEU A 141 -5.20 11.25 -12.35
C LEU A 141 -6.32 10.33 -12.89
N TYR A 142 -6.84 10.64 -14.05
CA TYR A 142 -7.91 9.86 -14.71
C TYR A 142 -7.39 9.05 -15.90
N SER A 143 -6.07 8.98 -16.10
CA SER A 143 -5.50 8.17 -17.17
C SER A 143 -5.72 6.68 -16.88
N SER A 144 -6.23 5.96 -17.89
CA SER A 144 -6.30 4.49 -17.91
C SER A 144 -5.03 3.84 -18.49
N ASN A 145 -4.11 4.66 -19.05
CA ASN A 145 -2.84 4.17 -19.56
C ASN A 145 -1.84 3.97 -18.42
N ARG A 146 -1.70 2.72 -17.99
CA ARG A 146 -0.83 2.35 -16.87
C ARG A 146 0.64 2.76 -17.05
N MET A 147 1.14 2.86 -18.26
CA MET A 147 2.51 3.31 -18.53
C MET A 147 2.75 4.76 -18.11
N GLU A 148 1.73 5.60 -18.10
CA GLU A 148 1.84 7.02 -17.70
C GLU A 148 1.97 7.18 -16.18
N TYR A 149 1.37 6.28 -15.38
CA TYR A 149 1.28 6.45 -13.95
C TYR A 149 1.87 5.32 -13.09
N SER A 150 2.24 4.17 -13.67
CA SER A 150 2.77 3.03 -12.90
C SER A 150 3.96 3.39 -11.99
N ARG A 151 4.80 4.35 -12.43
CA ARG A 151 5.95 4.84 -11.67
C ARG A 151 5.61 5.34 -10.26
N TYR A 152 4.39 5.82 -10.05
CA TYR A 152 3.94 6.33 -8.74
C TYR A 152 3.57 5.21 -7.75
N PHE A 153 3.53 3.96 -8.20
CA PHE A 153 3.14 2.80 -7.40
C PHE A 153 4.27 1.77 -7.22
N ILE A 154 5.38 1.96 -7.94
CA ILE A 154 6.51 1.03 -7.95
C ILE A 154 7.37 1.20 -6.69
N GLU A 155 7.76 0.09 -6.11
CA GLU A 155 8.78 0.01 -5.07
C GLU A 155 10.15 0.38 -5.64
N GLY A 156 11.00 1.01 -4.83
CA GLY A 156 12.31 1.45 -5.31
C GLY A 156 12.99 2.41 -4.35
N ASN A 157 13.95 3.16 -4.85
CA ASN A 157 14.60 4.22 -4.08
C ASN A 157 13.80 5.52 -4.12
N GLU A 158 13.39 5.94 -5.31
CA GLU A 158 12.73 7.21 -5.59
C GLU A 158 11.74 7.06 -6.75
N THR A 159 10.69 7.88 -6.75
CA THR A 159 9.83 8.10 -7.92
C THR A 159 10.47 9.16 -8.81
N LYS A 160 10.78 8.79 -10.07
CA LYS A 160 11.46 9.70 -11.03
C LYS A 160 10.59 9.99 -12.24
N GLY A 161 10.73 11.19 -12.78
CA GLY A 161 10.07 11.62 -14.03
C GLY A 161 10.04 13.13 -14.18
N SER A 162 9.70 13.60 -15.38
CA SER A 162 9.57 15.04 -15.65
C SER A 162 8.50 15.66 -14.76
N GLY A 163 8.82 16.78 -14.12
CA GLY A 163 7.90 17.51 -13.23
C GLY A 163 7.67 16.87 -11.86
N ILE A 164 8.34 15.76 -11.56
CA ILE A 164 8.32 15.18 -10.22
C ILE A 164 9.38 15.91 -9.38
N PRO A 165 9.06 16.31 -8.13
CA PRO A 165 10.04 16.93 -7.23
C PRO A 165 11.27 16.05 -7.03
N GLU A 166 12.44 16.68 -6.83
CA GLU A 166 13.67 15.95 -6.50
C GLU A 166 13.52 15.17 -5.18
N HIS A 167 14.20 14.05 -5.07
CA HIS A 167 14.16 13.15 -3.89
C HIS A 167 12.76 12.64 -3.54
N CYS A 168 11.86 12.60 -4.53
CA CYS A 168 10.52 12.10 -4.35
C CYS A 168 10.55 10.62 -3.92
N PRO A 169 9.98 10.26 -2.76
CA PRO A 169 9.96 8.89 -2.30
C PRO A 169 9.28 7.92 -3.29
N PRO A 170 9.56 6.62 -3.19
CA PRO A 170 8.83 5.63 -3.99
C PRO A 170 7.38 5.53 -3.55
N MET A 171 6.54 4.97 -4.40
CA MET A 171 5.14 4.62 -4.08
C MET A 171 4.28 5.82 -3.66
N ILE A 172 4.60 7.05 -4.09
CA ILE A 172 3.84 8.25 -3.70
C ILE A 172 2.36 8.18 -4.08
N GLY A 173 2.00 7.41 -5.11
CA GLY A 173 0.59 7.17 -5.47
C GLY A 173 -0.15 6.38 -4.39
N ARG A 174 0.50 5.39 -3.77
CA ARG A 174 -0.06 4.64 -2.63
C ARG A 174 -0.24 5.55 -1.41
N TRP A 175 0.77 6.37 -1.13
CA TRP A 175 0.74 7.34 -0.04
C TRP A 175 -0.36 8.40 -0.24
N THR A 176 -0.45 9.00 -1.44
CA THR A 176 -1.52 9.97 -1.74
C THR A 176 -2.90 9.34 -1.61
N GLY A 177 -3.06 8.11 -2.08
CA GLY A 177 -4.29 7.35 -1.89
C GLY A 177 -4.66 7.19 -0.42
N TYR A 178 -3.69 6.87 0.45
CA TYR A 178 -3.89 6.82 1.89
C TYR A 178 -4.38 8.15 2.47
N ARG A 179 -3.77 9.28 2.07
CA ARG A 179 -4.17 10.62 2.51
C ARG A 179 -5.59 10.98 2.10
N ILE A 180 -5.98 10.64 0.85
CA ILE A 180 -7.36 10.85 0.38
C ILE A 180 -8.36 10.03 1.21
N VAL A 181 -8.06 8.74 1.44
CA VAL A 181 -8.93 7.85 2.22
C VAL A 181 -9.00 8.27 3.69
N GLU A 182 -7.90 8.69 4.28
CA GLU A 182 -7.86 9.23 5.64
C GLU A 182 -8.76 10.47 5.78
N ALA A 183 -8.68 11.41 4.82
CA ALA A 183 -9.54 12.58 4.78
C ALA A 183 -11.02 12.21 4.57
N PHE A 184 -11.30 11.23 3.69
CA PHE A 184 -12.64 10.70 3.49
C PHE A 184 -13.23 10.11 4.78
N MET A 185 -12.49 9.25 5.47
CA MET A 185 -12.96 8.64 6.73
C MET A 185 -13.12 9.66 7.86
N LYS A 186 -12.29 10.69 7.90
CA LYS A 186 -12.44 11.82 8.86
C LYS A 186 -13.76 12.57 8.63
N ASN A 187 -14.19 12.72 7.38
CA ASN A 187 -15.45 13.39 7.02
C ASN A 187 -16.68 12.46 7.16
N ASN A 188 -16.49 11.15 7.11
CA ASN A 188 -17.57 10.14 7.14
C ASN A 188 -17.48 9.29 8.42
N LYS A 189 -17.61 9.93 9.61
CA LYS A 189 -17.37 9.32 10.92
C LYS A 189 -18.25 8.10 11.25
N ASN A 190 -19.38 7.95 10.58
CA ASN A 190 -20.30 6.82 10.78
C ASN A 190 -19.92 5.60 9.91
N MET A 191 -19.00 5.76 8.96
CA MET A 191 -18.54 4.68 8.09
C MET A 191 -17.50 3.82 8.82
N ASN A 192 -17.70 2.51 8.80
CA ASN A 192 -16.72 1.56 9.33
C ASN A 192 -15.75 1.08 8.24
N VAL A 193 -14.66 0.40 8.65
CA VAL A 193 -13.62 -0.08 7.73
C VAL A 193 -14.17 -1.08 6.71
N ARG A 194 -15.14 -1.94 7.08
CA ARG A 194 -15.75 -2.91 6.15
C ARG A 194 -16.53 -2.19 5.05
N GLU A 195 -17.31 -1.17 5.41
CA GLU A 195 -18.06 -0.35 4.47
C GLU A 195 -17.10 0.40 3.52
N LEU A 196 -16.03 0.98 4.06
CA LEU A 196 -14.96 1.59 3.25
C LEU A 196 -14.40 0.58 2.22
N MET A 197 -14.05 -0.63 2.66
CA MET A 197 -13.43 -1.63 1.77
C MET A 197 -14.37 -2.08 0.66
N THR A 198 -15.69 -2.14 0.90
CA THR A 198 -16.71 -2.52 -0.10
C THR A 198 -17.09 -1.37 -1.04
N LEU A 199 -16.76 -0.12 -0.69
CA LEU A 199 -17.11 1.05 -1.51
C LEU A 199 -16.21 1.12 -2.76
N ASN A 200 -16.77 0.79 -3.93
CA ASN A 200 -16.06 0.75 -5.22
C ASN A 200 -16.36 1.98 -6.09
N ASP A 201 -16.30 3.17 -5.49
CA ASP A 201 -16.51 4.47 -6.17
C ASP A 201 -15.35 5.42 -5.81
N PRO A 202 -14.22 5.37 -6.55
CA PRO A 202 -13.05 6.22 -6.29
C PRO A 202 -13.36 7.72 -6.40
N GLU A 203 -14.24 8.11 -7.33
CA GLU A 203 -14.61 9.51 -7.54
C GLU A 203 -15.43 10.06 -6.37
N ARG A 204 -16.35 9.24 -5.85
CA ARG A 204 -17.09 9.58 -4.64
C ARG A 204 -16.14 9.75 -3.45
N ILE A 205 -15.19 8.82 -3.26
CA ILE A 205 -14.20 8.91 -2.18
C ILE A 205 -13.39 10.21 -2.31
N LEU A 206 -12.89 10.53 -3.50
CA LEU A 206 -12.15 11.77 -3.71
C LEU A 206 -13.02 13.00 -3.43
N ARG A 207 -14.22 13.07 -3.97
CA ARG A 207 -15.14 14.21 -3.79
C ARG A 207 -15.51 14.43 -2.32
N GLU A 208 -15.92 13.35 -1.62
CA GLU A 208 -16.37 13.44 -0.22
C GLU A 208 -15.18 13.59 0.77
N SER A 209 -13.97 13.22 0.36
CA SER A 209 -12.76 13.49 1.14
C SER A 209 -12.49 14.99 1.29
N ALA A 210 -12.97 15.80 0.35
CA ALA A 210 -12.61 17.22 0.21
C ALA A 210 -11.07 17.44 0.21
N TYR A 211 -10.32 16.47 -0.28
CA TYR A 211 -8.86 16.48 -0.29
C TYR A 211 -8.32 17.62 -1.18
N LYS A 212 -7.75 18.63 -0.52
CA LYS A 212 -7.13 19.82 -1.15
C LYS A 212 -5.90 20.21 -0.33
N PRO A 213 -4.76 19.54 -0.54
CA PRO A 213 -3.53 19.90 0.17
C PRO A 213 -3.11 21.34 -0.21
N LYS A 214 -2.54 22.07 0.78
CA LYS A 214 -2.16 23.48 0.68
C LYS A 214 -0.66 23.62 0.71
#